data_55464b1b8f14315ae1797e7aa17e0d27
#
_entry.id   55464b1b8f14315ae1797e7aa17e0d27
#
_cell.length_a   1.000
_cell.length_b   1.000
_cell.length_c   1.000
_cell.angle_alpha   90.00
_cell.angle_beta   90.00
_cell.angle_gamma   90.00
#
_symmetry.space_group_name_H-M   'P 1'
#
loop_
_entity.id
_entity.type
_entity.pdbx_description
1 polymer ?
#
loop_
_entity_poly.entity_id
_entity_poly.type
_entity_poly.pdbx_seq_one_letter_code
_entity_poly.pdbx_strand_id
1 'polypeptide(L)'
;GFMGAYAGYETIGQIASNRRAWELAKYAWLEGRRALELEYGMPMPSESEIRETFNKFTSPYLSDSISRIVRQPIRKLQPNDRFLGPAFLCMKHGINPYFILHAASYGFCYMDENEPQSMQIADAVRKDGIESAVATVCGLDVRDEQSRFARDMIVAGIREITAGDSEVIMQVA
;
A
#
# COMPACT_ATOMS: atom_id res chain seq x y z
N GLY A 1 5.37 -3.95 2.99
CA GLY A 1 4.83 -4.56 4.23
C GLY A 1 3.52 -5.28 3.99
N PHE A 2 2.43 -4.55 3.68
CA PHE A 2 1.10 -5.15 3.50
C PHE A 2 1.06 -6.24 2.42
N MET A 3 1.68 -6.01 1.26
CA MET A 3 1.82 -7.05 0.23
C MET A 3 2.58 -8.28 0.76
N GLY A 4 3.61 -8.08 1.59
CA GLY A 4 4.35 -9.17 2.22
C GLY A 4 3.50 -9.99 3.18
N ALA A 5 2.69 -9.31 4.01
CA ALA A 5 1.76 -9.98 4.91
C ALA A 5 0.69 -10.79 4.15
N TYR A 6 0.12 -10.20 3.10
CA TYR A 6 -0.85 -10.86 2.22
C TYR A 6 -0.28 -12.11 1.55
N ALA A 7 0.98 -12.05 1.08
CA ALA A 7 1.65 -13.16 0.41
C ALA A 7 2.32 -14.17 1.38
N GLY A 8 2.17 -13.99 2.70
CA GLY A 8 2.69 -14.92 3.71
C GLY A 8 4.21 -14.86 3.94
N TYR A 9 4.87 -13.77 3.57
CA TYR A 9 6.28 -13.57 3.88
C TYR A 9 6.50 -13.21 5.36
N GLU A 10 7.60 -13.67 5.93
CA GLU A 10 7.95 -13.41 7.33
C GLU A 10 8.83 -12.16 7.50
N THR A 11 9.68 -11.87 6.52
CA THR A 11 10.65 -10.76 6.59
C THR A 11 10.65 -9.88 5.33
N ILE A 12 11.11 -8.64 5.48
CA ILE A 12 11.30 -7.71 4.34
C ILE A 12 12.33 -8.26 3.36
N GLY A 13 13.38 -8.93 3.82
CA GLY A 13 14.39 -9.53 2.95
C GLY A 13 13.80 -10.57 1.99
N GLN A 14 12.85 -11.38 2.46
CA GLN A 14 12.17 -12.37 1.62
C GLN A 14 11.33 -11.69 0.52
N ILE A 15 10.49 -10.70 0.89
CA ILE A 15 9.68 -10.02 -0.12
C ILE A 15 10.48 -9.11 -1.05
N ALA A 16 11.62 -8.58 -0.60
CA ALA A 16 12.50 -7.76 -1.44
C ALA A 16 13.05 -8.52 -2.66
N SER A 17 13.07 -9.86 -2.62
CA SER A 17 13.41 -10.73 -3.76
C SER A 17 12.23 -10.92 -4.74
N ASN A 18 11.02 -10.54 -4.36
CA ASN A 18 9.85 -10.62 -5.22
C ASN A 18 9.81 -9.41 -6.15
N ARG A 19 9.91 -9.66 -7.46
CA ARG A 19 9.97 -8.61 -8.49
C ARG A 19 8.75 -7.68 -8.46
N ARG A 20 7.52 -8.24 -8.31
CA ARG A 20 6.29 -7.43 -8.25
C ARG A 20 6.26 -6.50 -7.04
N ALA A 21 6.66 -7.02 -5.87
CA ALA A 21 6.74 -6.21 -4.65
C ALA A 21 7.78 -5.10 -4.77
N TRP A 22 8.92 -5.42 -5.39
CA TRP A 22 9.99 -4.45 -5.63
C TRP A 22 9.55 -3.34 -6.58
N GLU A 23 8.90 -3.70 -7.70
CA GLU A 23 8.37 -2.74 -8.67
C GLU A 23 7.28 -1.86 -8.05
N LEU A 24 6.32 -2.44 -7.32
CA LEU A 24 5.29 -1.69 -6.62
C LEU A 24 5.89 -0.68 -5.63
N ALA A 25 6.82 -1.12 -4.79
CA ALA A 25 7.47 -0.24 -3.82
C ALA A 25 8.27 0.87 -4.49
N LYS A 26 9.02 0.55 -5.57
CA LYS A 26 9.82 1.51 -6.33
C LYS A 26 8.93 2.59 -6.95
N TYR A 27 7.88 2.20 -7.66
CA TYR A 27 7.02 3.16 -8.35
C TYR A 27 6.18 3.99 -7.37
N ALA A 28 5.66 3.40 -6.29
CA ALA A 28 4.99 4.15 -5.24
C ALA A 28 5.93 5.19 -4.58
N TRP A 29 7.18 4.82 -4.36
CA TRP A 29 8.18 5.76 -3.84
C TRP A 29 8.50 6.89 -4.83
N LEU A 30 8.62 6.58 -6.15
CA LEU A 30 8.87 7.58 -7.19
C LEU A 30 7.71 8.56 -7.36
N GLU A 31 6.46 8.10 -7.27
CA GLU A 31 5.28 8.99 -7.25
C GLU A 31 5.39 10.02 -6.12
N GLY A 32 5.64 9.55 -4.89
CA GLY A 32 5.81 10.44 -3.74
C GLY A 32 7.01 11.37 -3.89
N ARG A 33 8.15 10.88 -4.42
CA ARG A 33 9.33 11.72 -4.68
C ARG A 33 9.06 12.82 -5.70
N ARG A 34 8.31 12.52 -6.76
CA ARG A 34 7.92 13.53 -7.76
C ARG A 34 7.02 14.60 -7.15
N ALA A 35 6.10 14.22 -6.29
CA ALA A 35 5.26 15.17 -5.58
C ALA A 35 6.08 16.10 -4.64
N LEU A 36 7.06 15.54 -3.92
CA LEU A 36 7.97 16.30 -3.06
C LEU A 36 8.89 17.23 -3.85
N GLU A 37 9.32 16.83 -5.04
CA GLU A 37 10.07 17.71 -5.95
C GLU A 37 9.25 18.95 -6.32
N LEU A 38 7.98 18.74 -6.71
CA LEU A 38 7.10 19.84 -7.12
C LEU A 38 6.66 20.72 -5.94
N GLU A 39 6.48 20.15 -4.75
CA GLU A 39 6.05 20.92 -3.58
C GLU A 39 7.20 21.68 -2.91
N TYR A 40 8.38 21.07 -2.80
CA TYR A 40 9.49 21.57 -1.97
C TYR A 40 10.79 21.78 -2.73
N GLY A 41 10.83 21.54 -4.05
CA GLY A 41 12.07 21.61 -4.84
C GLY A 41 13.09 20.53 -4.50
N MET A 42 12.67 19.43 -3.88
CA MET A 42 13.55 18.31 -3.56
C MET A 42 13.91 17.55 -4.86
N PRO A 43 15.19 17.42 -5.23
CA PRO A 43 15.54 16.78 -6.50
C PRO A 43 15.12 15.32 -6.56
N MET A 44 14.76 14.85 -7.75
CA MET A 44 14.52 13.44 -7.99
C MET A 44 15.82 12.64 -7.77
N PRO A 45 15.74 11.46 -7.17
CA PRO A 45 16.91 10.63 -6.97
C PRO A 45 17.44 10.09 -8.31
N SER A 46 18.75 9.99 -8.42
CA SER A 46 19.41 9.29 -9.51
C SER A 46 19.12 7.78 -9.48
N GLU A 47 19.37 7.08 -10.58
CA GLU A 47 19.21 5.61 -10.63
C GLU A 47 20.11 4.88 -9.62
N SER A 48 21.31 5.43 -9.34
CA SER A 48 22.21 4.87 -8.33
C SER A 48 21.66 5.00 -6.92
N GLU A 49 21.08 6.14 -6.58
CA GLU A 49 20.43 6.38 -5.27
C GLU A 49 19.18 5.50 -5.09
N ILE A 50 18.39 5.33 -6.15
CA ILE A 50 17.25 4.40 -6.14
C ILE A 50 17.73 2.99 -5.82
N ARG A 51 18.73 2.51 -6.56
CA ARG A 51 19.31 1.18 -6.38
C ARG A 51 19.88 0.99 -4.98
N GLU A 52 20.62 1.96 -4.48
CA GLU A 52 21.20 1.91 -3.13
C GLU A 52 20.11 1.85 -2.05
N THR A 53 19.06 2.69 -2.19
CA THR A 53 17.93 2.72 -1.24
C THR A 53 17.24 1.36 -1.16
N PHE A 54 16.95 0.75 -2.31
CA PHE A 54 16.26 -0.53 -2.35
C PHE A 54 17.15 -1.72 -1.98
N ASN A 55 18.45 -1.68 -2.28
CA ASN A 55 19.40 -2.71 -1.87
C ASN A 55 19.52 -2.84 -0.34
N LYS A 56 19.25 -1.77 0.41
CA LYS A 56 19.21 -1.85 1.88
C LYS A 56 18.17 -2.84 2.37
N PHE A 57 17.04 -2.98 1.67
CA PHE A 57 15.98 -3.93 2.04
C PHE A 57 16.32 -5.39 1.73
N THR A 58 17.29 -5.65 0.84
CA THR A 58 17.77 -7.01 0.53
C THR A 58 18.93 -7.44 1.44
N SER A 59 19.38 -6.57 2.33
CA SER A 59 20.48 -6.88 3.24
C SER A 59 20.10 -8.01 4.20
N PRO A 60 20.91 -9.07 4.31
CA PRO A 60 20.65 -10.17 5.25
C PRO A 60 20.70 -9.73 6.73
N TYR A 61 21.25 -8.55 6.98
CA TYR A 61 21.30 -7.94 8.31
C TYR A 61 20.02 -7.17 8.67
N LEU A 62 19.15 -6.90 7.69
CA LEU A 62 17.88 -6.22 7.87
C LEU A 62 16.76 -7.27 8.03
N SER A 63 16.71 -7.91 9.20
CA SER A 63 15.72 -8.95 9.51
C SER A 63 14.40 -8.38 10.07
N ASP A 64 13.94 -7.23 9.55
CA ASP A 64 12.66 -6.68 9.95
C ASP A 64 11.51 -7.64 9.63
N SER A 65 10.79 -8.06 10.66
CA SER A 65 9.63 -8.93 10.47
C SER A 65 8.47 -8.18 9.83
N ILE A 66 7.79 -8.84 8.91
CA ILE A 66 6.57 -8.30 8.28
C ILE A 66 5.52 -8.00 9.35
N SER A 67 5.32 -8.88 10.33
CA SER A 67 4.37 -8.67 11.44
C SER A 67 4.60 -7.36 12.19
N ARG A 68 5.86 -6.95 12.40
CA ARG A 68 6.19 -5.66 13.00
C ARG A 68 5.86 -4.48 12.09
N ILE A 69 6.16 -4.63 10.80
CA ILE A 69 5.98 -3.55 9.81
C ILE A 69 4.51 -3.28 9.52
N VAL A 70 3.64 -4.29 9.57
CA VAL A 70 2.20 -4.13 9.27
C VAL A 70 1.35 -3.74 10.46
N ARG A 71 1.92 -3.60 11.67
CA ARG A 71 1.20 -3.16 12.86
C ARG A 71 0.44 -1.85 12.63
N GLN A 72 -0.72 -1.75 13.28
CA GLN A 72 -1.60 -0.58 13.24
C GLN A 72 -1.98 -0.17 11.79
N PRO A 73 -2.55 -1.09 10.99
CA PRO A 73 -2.89 -0.80 9.59
C PRO A 73 -3.88 0.34 9.45
N ILE A 74 -4.87 0.47 10.34
CA ILE A 74 -5.85 1.58 10.30
C ILE A 74 -5.14 2.92 10.38
N ARG A 75 -4.20 3.10 11.34
CA ARG A 75 -3.42 4.34 11.44
C ARG A 75 -2.65 4.64 10.17
N LYS A 76 -2.01 3.63 9.57
CA LYS A 76 -1.19 3.80 8.35
C LYS A 76 -1.99 4.18 7.12
N LEU A 77 -3.27 3.83 7.11
CA LEU A 77 -4.21 4.14 6.04
C LEU A 77 -4.92 5.49 6.23
N GLN A 78 -4.65 6.25 7.32
CA GLN A 78 -5.24 7.56 7.53
C GLN A 78 -4.73 8.63 6.54
N PRO A 79 -5.50 9.73 6.30
CA PRO A 79 -5.18 10.75 5.31
C PRO A 79 -3.81 11.42 5.48
N ASN A 80 -3.32 11.53 6.71
CA ASN A 80 -2.05 12.19 7.03
C ASN A 80 -0.90 11.21 7.32
N ASP A 81 -1.07 9.94 7.02
CA ASP A 81 -0.02 8.92 7.23
C ASP A 81 0.58 8.49 5.86
N ARG A 82 1.35 7.43 5.86
CA ARG A 82 2.32 7.04 4.84
C ARG A 82 1.79 6.61 3.47
N PHE A 83 0.49 6.41 3.31
CA PHE A 83 -0.12 6.13 2.00
C PHE A 83 -0.91 7.33 1.50
N LEU A 84 -1.95 7.73 2.22
CA LEU A 84 -2.84 8.79 1.74
C LEU A 84 -2.21 10.17 1.79
N GLY A 85 -1.33 10.47 2.75
CA GLY A 85 -0.61 11.74 2.77
C GLY A 85 0.17 11.98 1.46
N PRO A 86 1.09 11.09 1.06
CA PRO A 86 1.76 11.18 -0.23
C PRO A 86 0.83 11.13 -1.44
N ALA A 87 -0.26 10.34 -1.39
CA ALA A 87 -1.23 10.26 -2.49
C ALA A 87 -1.95 11.60 -2.69
N PHE A 88 -2.41 12.24 -1.63
CA PHE A 88 -3.02 13.58 -1.71
C PHE A 88 -2.03 14.64 -2.20
N LEU A 89 -0.76 14.55 -1.79
CA LEU A 89 0.27 15.44 -2.32
C LEU A 89 0.48 15.22 -3.82
N CYS A 90 0.47 13.98 -4.29
CA CYS A 90 0.51 13.67 -5.73
C CYS A 90 -0.66 14.32 -6.47
N MET A 91 -1.89 14.11 -5.98
CA MET A 91 -3.10 14.67 -6.61
C MET A 91 -3.10 16.20 -6.62
N LYS A 92 -2.61 16.85 -5.56
CA LYS A 92 -2.43 18.32 -5.50
C LYS A 92 -1.58 18.83 -6.69
N HIS A 93 -0.62 18.04 -7.15
CA HIS A 93 0.28 18.37 -8.26
C HIS A 93 -0.10 17.71 -9.59
N GLY A 94 -1.33 17.16 -9.71
CA GLY A 94 -1.79 16.52 -10.94
C GLY A 94 -1.11 15.19 -11.27
N ILE A 95 -0.45 14.56 -10.29
CA ILE A 95 0.16 13.24 -10.42
C ILE A 95 -0.88 12.19 -10.00
N ASN A 96 -1.09 11.16 -10.85
CA ASN A 96 -1.91 10.01 -10.47
C ASN A 96 -1.13 9.11 -9.49
N PRO A 97 -1.57 8.96 -8.21
CA PRO A 97 -0.89 8.15 -7.21
C PRO A 97 -1.27 6.67 -7.29
N TYR A 98 -1.22 6.08 -8.50
CA TYR A 98 -1.69 4.72 -8.75
C TYR A 98 -0.98 3.68 -7.87
N PHE A 99 0.36 3.70 -7.85
CA PHE A 99 1.13 2.69 -7.12
C PHE A 99 1.05 2.86 -5.60
N ILE A 100 0.95 4.10 -5.11
CA ILE A 100 0.73 4.38 -3.69
C ILE A 100 -0.62 3.82 -3.24
N LEU A 101 -1.70 4.11 -3.98
CA LEU A 101 -3.05 3.66 -3.64
C LEU A 101 -3.21 2.14 -3.82
N HIS A 102 -2.59 1.56 -4.86
CA HIS A 102 -2.55 0.10 -5.03
C HIS A 102 -1.79 -0.59 -3.88
N ALA A 103 -0.68 0.01 -3.40
CA ALA A 103 0.01 -0.50 -2.22
C ALA A 103 -0.85 -0.42 -0.94
N ALA A 104 -1.69 0.62 -0.79
CA ALA A 104 -2.65 0.75 0.31
C ALA A 104 -3.73 -0.34 0.26
N SER A 105 -4.16 -0.79 -0.94
CA SER A 105 -5.18 -1.83 -1.14
C SER A 105 -4.82 -3.14 -0.45
N TYR A 106 -3.54 -3.52 -0.41
CA TYR A 106 -3.06 -4.69 0.32
C TYR A 106 -3.34 -4.62 1.83
N GLY A 107 -3.52 -3.41 2.40
CA GLY A 107 -3.90 -3.22 3.79
C GLY A 107 -5.31 -3.74 4.12
N PHE A 108 -6.15 -3.92 3.09
CA PHE A 108 -7.50 -4.49 3.21
C PHE A 108 -7.56 -5.98 2.86
N CYS A 109 -6.50 -6.54 2.30
CA CYS A 109 -6.49 -7.92 1.79
C CYS A 109 -5.83 -8.91 2.76
N TYR A 110 -4.92 -8.47 3.66
CA TYR A 110 -4.31 -9.39 4.61
C TYR A 110 -5.10 -9.48 5.92
N MET A 111 -5.09 -10.66 6.53
CA MET A 111 -5.65 -10.93 7.85
C MET A 111 -4.59 -11.54 8.73
N ASP A 112 -4.49 -11.05 9.98
CA ASP A 112 -3.59 -11.58 11.01
C ASP A 112 -4.32 -11.51 12.36
N GLU A 113 -4.59 -12.66 12.96
CA GLU A 113 -5.28 -12.75 14.24
C GLU A 113 -4.49 -12.08 15.38
N ASN A 114 -3.18 -11.94 15.23
CA ASN A 114 -2.32 -11.24 16.19
C ASN A 114 -2.27 -9.72 15.98
N GLU A 115 -2.89 -9.19 14.91
CA GLU A 115 -3.04 -7.76 14.66
C GLU A 115 -4.53 -7.37 14.67
N PRO A 116 -5.07 -6.93 15.83
CA PRO A 116 -6.51 -6.67 15.98
C PRO A 116 -7.09 -5.70 14.95
N GLN A 117 -6.30 -4.73 14.47
CA GLN A 117 -6.78 -3.77 13.49
C GLN A 117 -6.96 -4.40 12.09
N SER A 118 -6.19 -5.44 11.74
CA SER A 118 -6.42 -6.15 10.48
C SER A 118 -7.76 -6.89 10.52
N MET A 119 -8.10 -7.47 11.67
CA MET A 119 -9.39 -8.13 11.87
C MET A 119 -10.55 -7.12 11.86
N GLN A 120 -10.37 -5.93 12.46
CA GLN A 120 -11.36 -4.84 12.39
C GLN A 120 -11.62 -4.40 10.93
N ILE A 121 -10.57 -4.30 10.11
CA ILE A 121 -10.71 -3.99 8.67
C ILE A 121 -11.53 -5.08 7.97
N ALA A 122 -11.19 -6.35 8.19
CA ALA A 122 -11.90 -7.48 7.59
C ALA A 122 -13.40 -7.51 8.01
N ASP A 123 -13.69 -7.22 9.28
CA ASP A 123 -15.06 -7.13 9.78
C ASP A 123 -15.83 -5.95 9.17
N ALA A 124 -15.19 -4.78 9.01
CA ALA A 124 -15.80 -3.64 8.34
C ALA A 124 -16.13 -3.96 6.87
N VAL A 125 -15.22 -4.60 6.14
CA VAL A 125 -15.47 -5.04 4.76
C VAL A 125 -16.63 -6.03 4.68
N ARG A 126 -16.70 -6.99 5.59
CA ARG A 126 -17.78 -7.99 5.63
C ARG A 126 -19.14 -7.38 5.96
N LYS A 127 -19.18 -6.44 6.90
CA LYS A 127 -20.41 -5.83 7.42
C LYS A 127 -20.96 -4.74 6.51
N ASP A 128 -20.08 -3.84 6.06
CA ASP A 128 -20.49 -2.57 5.44
C ASP A 128 -20.19 -2.53 3.93
N GLY A 129 -19.54 -3.56 3.39
CA GLY A 129 -19.04 -3.61 2.01
C GLY A 129 -17.73 -2.86 1.81
N ILE A 130 -17.04 -3.17 0.70
CA ILE A 130 -15.67 -2.68 0.43
C ILE A 130 -15.62 -1.14 0.36
N GLU A 131 -16.55 -0.51 -0.36
CA GLU A 131 -16.57 0.95 -0.57
C GLU A 131 -16.74 1.72 0.74
N SER A 132 -17.68 1.28 1.58
CA SER A 132 -17.93 1.89 2.88
C SER A 132 -16.78 1.65 3.85
N ALA A 133 -16.24 0.43 3.88
CA ALA A 133 -15.10 0.08 4.72
C ALA A 133 -13.86 0.90 4.36
N VAL A 134 -13.55 1.07 3.06
CA VAL A 134 -12.42 1.90 2.62
C VAL A 134 -12.62 3.36 3.05
N ALA A 135 -13.80 3.94 2.83
CA ALA A 135 -14.06 5.31 3.23
C ALA A 135 -13.88 5.51 4.75
N THR A 136 -14.45 4.61 5.56
CA THR A 136 -14.41 4.68 7.02
C THR A 136 -13.01 4.43 7.58
N VAL A 137 -12.36 3.35 7.15
CA VAL A 137 -11.02 2.96 7.63
C VAL A 137 -9.98 4.00 7.24
N CYS A 138 -10.08 4.57 6.06
CA CYS A 138 -9.15 5.59 5.58
C CYS A 138 -9.53 7.02 6.03
N GLY A 139 -10.66 7.22 6.69
CA GLY A 139 -11.11 8.55 7.12
C GLY A 139 -11.39 9.50 5.95
N LEU A 140 -11.93 9.00 4.84
CA LEU A 140 -12.17 9.76 3.62
C LEU A 140 -13.53 10.44 3.63
N ASP A 141 -13.57 11.75 3.39
CA ASP A 141 -14.82 12.45 3.12
C ASP A 141 -15.22 12.27 1.65
N VAL A 142 -16.17 11.38 1.39
CA VAL A 142 -16.61 11.05 0.04
C VAL A 142 -17.31 12.21 -0.70
N ARG A 143 -17.55 13.35 -0.04
CA ARG A 143 -18.02 14.59 -0.69
C ARG A 143 -16.87 15.31 -1.39
N ASP A 144 -15.65 15.13 -0.89
CA ASP A 144 -14.43 15.64 -1.52
C ASP A 144 -14.02 14.78 -2.72
N GLU A 145 -13.64 15.43 -3.84
CA GLU A 145 -13.29 14.76 -5.08
C GLU A 145 -12.03 13.88 -4.96
N GLN A 146 -11.00 14.38 -4.28
CA GLN A 146 -9.75 13.63 -4.11
C GLN A 146 -9.96 12.42 -3.20
N SER A 147 -10.76 12.55 -2.16
CA SER A 147 -11.14 11.45 -1.26
C SER A 147 -11.94 10.37 -2.00
N ARG A 148 -12.89 10.77 -2.87
CA ARG A 148 -13.61 9.80 -3.72
C ARG A 148 -12.66 9.08 -4.64
N PHE A 149 -11.78 9.81 -5.34
CA PHE A 149 -10.80 9.22 -6.24
C PHE A 149 -9.91 8.20 -5.49
N ALA A 150 -9.37 8.58 -4.32
CA ALA A 150 -8.54 7.69 -3.51
C ALA A 150 -9.30 6.43 -3.09
N ARG A 151 -10.56 6.57 -2.61
CA ARG A 151 -11.43 5.44 -2.29
C ARG A 151 -11.60 4.51 -3.49
N ASP A 152 -11.99 5.05 -4.65
CA ASP A 152 -12.31 4.26 -5.84
C ASP A 152 -11.09 3.50 -6.36
N MET A 153 -9.90 4.13 -6.32
CA MET A 153 -8.63 3.49 -6.68
C MET A 153 -8.25 2.36 -5.72
N ILE A 154 -8.42 2.57 -4.40
CA ILE A 154 -8.17 1.51 -3.40
C ILE A 154 -9.15 0.35 -3.60
N VAL A 155 -10.43 0.64 -3.81
CA VAL A 155 -11.45 -0.39 -4.08
C VAL A 155 -11.12 -1.18 -5.35
N ALA A 156 -10.72 -0.52 -6.43
CA ALA A 156 -10.28 -1.18 -7.66
C ALA A 156 -9.08 -2.10 -7.39
N GLY A 157 -8.08 -1.62 -6.66
CA GLY A 157 -6.91 -2.41 -6.28
C GLY A 157 -7.25 -3.63 -5.42
N ILE A 158 -8.18 -3.52 -4.46
CA ILE A 158 -8.66 -4.66 -3.66
C ILE A 158 -9.28 -5.72 -4.57
N ARG A 159 -10.14 -5.30 -5.51
CA ARG A 159 -10.80 -6.21 -6.46
C ARG A 159 -9.79 -6.90 -7.39
N GLU A 160 -8.80 -6.19 -7.86
CA GLU A 160 -7.72 -6.73 -8.69
C GLU A 160 -6.90 -7.78 -7.93
N ILE A 161 -6.48 -7.47 -6.70
CA ILE A 161 -5.70 -8.38 -5.84
C ILE A 161 -6.49 -9.68 -5.59
N THR A 162 -7.76 -9.54 -5.18
CA THR A 162 -8.60 -10.71 -4.83
C THR A 162 -9.06 -11.51 -6.05
N ALA A 163 -9.20 -10.89 -7.23
CA ALA A 163 -9.49 -11.62 -8.47
C ALA A 163 -8.29 -12.46 -8.94
N GLY A 164 -7.05 -11.95 -8.77
CA GLY A 164 -5.83 -12.70 -9.09
C GLY A 164 -5.69 -14.00 -8.30
N ASP A 165 -6.13 -14.01 -7.04
CA ASP A 165 -6.14 -15.24 -6.23
C ASP A 165 -7.12 -16.30 -6.75
N SER A 166 -8.27 -15.86 -7.25
CA SER A 166 -9.28 -16.76 -7.82
C SER A 166 -8.76 -17.48 -9.07
N GLU A 167 -7.96 -16.82 -9.90
CA GLU A 167 -7.34 -17.41 -11.07
C GLU A 167 -6.25 -18.42 -10.71
N VAL A 168 -5.45 -18.15 -9.66
CA VAL A 168 -4.41 -19.09 -9.18
C VAL A 168 -5.03 -20.35 -8.61
N ILE A 169 -6.13 -20.24 -7.85
CA ILE A 169 -6.86 -21.39 -7.29
C ILE A 169 -7.47 -22.26 -8.40
N MET A 170 -7.98 -21.64 -9.47
CA MET A 170 -8.55 -22.38 -10.60
C MET A 170 -7.51 -23.08 -11.49
N GLN A 171 -6.23 -22.66 -11.44
CA GLN A 171 -5.13 -23.30 -12.18
C GLN A 171 -4.47 -24.44 -11.41
N VAL A 172 -4.73 -24.57 -10.11
CA VAL A 172 -4.15 -25.60 -9.22
C VAL A 172 -5.18 -26.71 -8.88
N ALA A 173 -6.45 -26.51 -9.22
CA ALA A 173 -7.53 -27.48 -9.06
C ALA A 173 -7.78 -28.26 -10.36
#